data_be95016e5c37e17dc391b763422a8785
#
_entry.id   be95016e5c37e17dc391b763422a8785
#
_cell.length_a   1.000
_cell.length_b   1.000
_cell.length_c   1.000
_cell.angle_alpha   90.00
_cell.angle_beta   90.00
_cell.angle_gamma   90.00
#
_symmetry.space_group_name_H-M   'P 1'
#
loop_
_entity.id
_entity.type
_entity.pdbx_description
1 polymer ?
#
loop_
_entity_poly.entity_id
_entity_poly.type
_entity_poly.pdbx_seq_one_letter_code
_entity_poly.pdbx_strand_id
1 'polypeptide(L)'
;MSAATPSSSIATATTGLLQAHWPVPMATHRFAQAADVNAVLARVFTLMRATDPNHKSDNRFYASSDDLLQRVELPEFSALISFIAQALQSTVKQANAGVWPQGRHGLQLELTGVWFQIQNGAAFHDIHSHGNCSWSGVYYLQIDPMEERVQHADLGALNGATRFYSPMHPLLGGAYMDMGNTWLQQATLDVSPAEGELVLFPAFLQHKAMPYSGTKDRIVVSFNAQIHGAGGDRVFGYAAK
;
A
#
# COMPACT_ATOMS: atom_id res chain seq x y z
N MET A 1 -39.24 -46.90 -26.62
CA MET A 1 -38.48 -45.67 -26.32
C MET A 1 -37.15 -46.12 -25.75
N SER A 2 -36.12 -46.09 -26.60
CA SER A 2 -34.77 -46.50 -26.23
C SER A 2 -34.02 -45.25 -25.61
N ALA A 3 -33.62 -45.39 -24.37
CA ALA A 3 -32.82 -44.36 -23.68
C ALA A 3 -31.38 -44.42 -24.20
N ALA A 4 -30.95 -43.36 -24.88
CA ALA A 4 -29.58 -43.22 -25.30
C ALA A 4 -28.71 -42.89 -24.05
N THR A 5 -27.75 -43.74 -23.77
CA THR A 5 -26.74 -43.54 -22.72
C THR A 5 -25.82 -42.38 -23.18
N PRO A 6 -25.57 -41.35 -22.38
CA PRO A 6 -24.61 -40.31 -22.77
C PRO A 6 -23.19 -40.89 -22.76
N SER A 7 -22.55 -40.83 -23.94
CA SER A 7 -21.14 -41.11 -24.09
C SER A 7 -20.33 -40.10 -23.30
N SER A 8 -19.72 -40.51 -22.21
CA SER A 8 -18.71 -39.69 -21.53
C SER A 8 -17.46 -39.68 -22.35
N SER A 9 -17.26 -38.61 -23.14
CA SER A 9 -15.97 -38.31 -23.72
C SER A 9 -14.99 -38.02 -22.56
N ILE A 10 -14.02 -38.91 -22.35
CA ILE A 10 -12.87 -38.67 -21.49
C ILE A 10 -12.11 -37.52 -22.15
N ALA A 11 -12.26 -36.32 -21.55
CA ALA A 11 -11.44 -35.17 -21.96
C ALA A 11 -9.98 -35.54 -21.73
N THR A 12 -9.20 -35.64 -22.78
CA THR A 12 -7.76 -35.79 -22.73
C THR A 12 -7.21 -34.57 -21.98
N ALA A 13 -6.61 -34.80 -20.81
CA ALA A 13 -5.95 -33.73 -20.05
C ALA A 13 -4.85 -33.12 -20.90
N THR A 14 -5.00 -31.87 -21.27
CA THR A 14 -3.93 -31.13 -21.95
C THR A 14 -2.89 -30.73 -20.92
N THR A 15 -1.65 -31.14 -21.12
CA THR A 15 -0.49 -30.71 -20.33
C THR A 15 -0.04 -29.36 -20.87
N GLY A 16 -0.60 -28.27 -20.33
CA GLY A 16 -0.18 -26.90 -20.62
C GLY A 16 0.43 -26.25 -19.37
N LEU A 17 1.42 -25.39 -19.55
CA LEU A 17 1.95 -24.54 -18.48
C LEU A 17 1.17 -23.24 -18.41
N LEU A 18 0.37 -23.05 -17.36
CA LEU A 18 -0.29 -21.77 -17.10
C LEU A 18 0.73 -20.81 -16.49
N GLN A 19 0.89 -19.64 -17.11
CA GLN A 19 1.71 -18.55 -16.59
C GLN A 19 0.86 -17.32 -16.39
N ALA A 20 0.99 -16.67 -15.21
CA ALA A 20 0.39 -15.39 -14.93
C ALA A 20 1.41 -14.28 -15.24
N HIS A 21 1.02 -13.30 -16.04
CA HIS A 21 1.84 -12.15 -16.38
C HIS A 21 1.24 -10.87 -15.79
N TRP A 22 2.11 -9.89 -15.51
CA TRP A 22 1.78 -8.56 -14.98
C TRP A 22 1.01 -8.55 -13.65
N PRO A 23 1.47 -9.30 -12.65
CA PRO A 23 0.93 -9.17 -11.31
C PRO A 23 1.25 -7.77 -10.75
N VAL A 24 0.37 -7.24 -9.90
CA VAL A 24 0.65 -6.02 -9.12
C VAL A 24 1.17 -6.46 -7.75
N PRO A 25 2.48 -6.31 -7.47
CA PRO A 25 3.04 -6.74 -6.19
C PRO A 25 2.66 -5.74 -5.09
N MET A 26 2.20 -6.28 -3.97
CA MET A 26 1.98 -5.55 -2.72
C MET A 26 2.61 -6.35 -1.59
N ALA A 27 3.05 -5.67 -0.53
CA ALA A 27 3.62 -6.34 0.64
C ALA A 27 3.15 -5.68 1.94
N THR A 28 3.01 -6.52 2.98
CA THR A 28 2.77 -6.06 4.34
C THR A 28 3.93 -6.51 5.22
N HIS A 29 4.49 -5.58 5.99
CA HIS A 29 5.56 -5.82 6.95
C HIS A 29 5.13 -5.36 8.34
N ARG A 30 5.65 -6.00 9.39
CA ARG A 30 5.38 -5.64 10.78
C ARG A 30 6.65 -5.12 11.44
N PHE A 31 6.55 -3.97 12.09
CA PHE A 31 7.65 -3.35 12.81
C PHE A 31 7.74 -3.94 14.22
N ALA A 32 8.85 -4.61 14.52
CA ALA A 32 9.01 -5.30 15.81
C ALA A 32 9.05 -4.32 17.01
N GLN A 33 9.52 -3.10 16.80
CA GLN A 33 9.65 -2.06 17.84
C GLN A 33 8.44 -1.12 17.90
N ALA A 34 7.32 -1.49 17.26
CA ALA A 34 6.15 -0.62 17.14
C ALA A 34 5.63 -0.14 18.50
N ALA A 35 5.58 -0.99 19.51
CA ALA A 35 5.03 -0.64 20.83
C ALA A 35 5.76 0.55 21.46
N ASP A 36 7.09 0.57 21.38
CA ASP A 36 7.91 1.62 22.00
C ASP A 36 7.94 2.88 21.14
N VAL A 37 8.11 2.72 19.82
CA VAL A 37 8.27 3.82 18.87
C VAL A 37 6.96 4.57 18.62
N ASN A 38 5.86 3.85 18.44
CA ASN A 38 4.58 4.45 18.05
C ASN A 38 4.04 5.41 19.11
N ALA A 39 4.14 5.05 20.39
CA ALA A 39 3.67 5.90 21.49
C ALA A 39 4.38 7.26 21.56
N VAL A 40 5.68 7.30 21.23
CA VAL A 40 6.46 8.54 21.16
C VAL A 40 6.05 9.36 19.95
N LEU A 41 6.06 8.76 18.76
CA LEU A 41 5.77 9.46 17.53
C LEU A 41 4.32 9.95 17.43
N ALA A 42 3.35 9.21 18.01
CA ALA A 42 1.96 9.66 18.06
C ALA A 42 1.81 10.98 18.83
N ARG A 43 2.50 11.11 19.97
CA ARG A 43 2.52 12.36 20.74
C ARG A 43 3.17 13.50 19.97
N VAL A 44 4.30 13.24 19.31
CA VAL A 44 5.03 14.23 18.52
C VAL A 44 4.16 14.73 17.36
N PHE A 45 3.55 13.83 16.59
CA PHE A 45 2.73 14.22 15.45
C PHE A 45 1.43 14.92 15.86
N THR A 46 0.84 14.52 16.98
CA THR A 46 -0.30 15.24 17.55
C THR A 46 0.07 16.68 17.95
N LEU A 47 1.24 16.86 18.56
CA LEU A 47 1.75 18.19 18.91
C LEU A 47 2.07 19.02 17.66
N MET A 48 2.72 18.42 16.65
CA MET A 48 3.00 19.08 15.37
C MET A 48 1.72 19.57 14.69
N ARG A 49 0.65 18.75 14.66
CA ARG A 49 -0.67 19.19 14.19
C ARG A 49 -1.20 20.37 15.00
N ALA A 50 -1.17 20.27 16.31
CA ALA A 50 -1.74 21.29 17.20
C ALA A 50 -1.01 22.65 17.11
N THR A 51 0.27 22.64 16.73
CA THR A 51 1.10 23.85 16.60
C THR A 51 1.21 24.36 15.16
N ASP A 52 0.63 23.67 14.19
CA ASP A 52 0.64 24.12 12.80
C ASP A 52 -0.33 25.30 12.64
N PRO A 53 0.16 26.49 12.25
CA PRO A 53 -0.67 27.68 12.11
C PRO A 53 -1.73 27.55 11.00
N ASN A 54 -1.56 26.61 10.08
CA ASN A 54 -2.50 26.34 8.99
C ASN A 54 -3.58 25.32 9.39
N HIS A 55 -3.43 24.66 10.55
CA HIS A 55 -4.42 23.70 11.02
C HIS A 55 -5.64 24.38 11.60
N LYS A 56 -6.83 24.04 11.06
CA LYS A 56 -8.11 24.47 11.65
C LYS A 56 -8.59 23.39 12.63
N SER A 57 -8.96 23.80 13.83
CA SER A 57 -9.36 22.89 14.92
C SER A 57 -10.58 22.02 14.61
N ASP A 58 -11.41 22.43 13.67
CA ASP A 58 -12.60 21.70 13.18
C ASP A 58 -12.27 20.71 12.06
N ASN A 59 -11.04 20.75 11.52
CA ASN A 59 -10.61 19.85 10.46
C ASN A 59 -10.30 18.47 11.04
N ARG A 60 -11.11 17.49 10.66
CA ARG A 60 -10.97 16.08 11.07
C ARG A 60 -9.97 15.27 10.26
N PHE A 61 -9.44 15.86 9.20
CA PHE A 61 -8.33 15.34 8.41
C PHE A 61 -7.18 16.34 8.42
N TYR A 62 -6.00 15.87 8.74
CA TYR A 62 -4.75 16.63 8.70
C TYR A 62 -3.69 15.85 7.95
N ALA A 63 -2.96 16.51 7.07
CA ALA A 63 -1.73 16.01 6.45
C ALA A 63 -0.62 17.03 6.67
N SER A 64 0.54 16.57 7.15
CA SER A 64 1.73 17.42 7.22
C SER A 64 2.33 17.66 5.84
N SER A 65 3.27 18.60 5.74
CA SER A 65 4.22 18.67 4.62
C SER A 65 5.06 17.37 4.54
N ASP A 66 5.63 17.11 3.36
CA ASP A 66 6.35 15.88 3.02
C ASP A 66 7.86 15.90 3.39
N ASP A 67 8.25 16.85 4.23
CA ASP A 67 9.60 17.14 4.65
C ASP A 67 9.97 16.59 6.05
N LEU A 68 9.28 15.54 6.53
CA LEU A 68 9.50 15.01 7.88
C LEU A 68 10.95 14.55 8.12
N LEU A 69 11.65 14.10 7.09
CA LEU A 69 13.05 13.70 7.19
C LEU A 69 13.97 14.86 7.65
N GLN A 70 13.59 16.11 7.37
CA GLN A 70 14.32 17.30 7.77
C GLN A 70 13.83 17.91 9.09
N ARG A 71 12.58 17.55 9.50
CA ARG A 71 11.90 18.21 10.63
C ARG A 71 11.90 17.38 11.91
N VAL A 72 12.09 16.06 11.81
CA VAL A 72 11.99 15.15 12.97
C VAL A 72 13.33 14.49 13.22
N GLU A 73 14.05 14.97 14.23
CA GLU A 73 15.36 14.46 14.67
C GLU A 73 15.20 13.64 15.96
N LEU A 74 14.53 12.48 15.87
CA LEU A 74 14.29 11.60 17.01
C LEU A 74 14.79 10.18 16.72
N PRO A 75 15.36 9.49 17.71
CA PRO A 75 15.80 8.10 17.57
C PRO A 75 14.67 7.18 17.10
N GLU A 76 13.46 7.36 17.62
CA GLU A 76 12.27 6.60 17.28
C GLU A 76 11.88 6.79 15.80
N PHE A 77 11.98 8.02 15.31
CA PHE A 77 11.72 8.29 13.89
C PHE A 77 12.80 7.67 13.01
N SER A 78 14.06 7.78 13.39
CA SER A 78 15.17 7.14 12.68
C SER A 78 15.02 5.61 12.64
N ALA A 79 14.54 5.00 13.71
CA ALA A 79 14.26 3.57 13.76
C ALA A 79 13.13 3.19 12.80
N LEU A 80 12.05 3.96 12.76
CA LEU A 80 10.94 3.77 11.82
C LEU A 80 11.40 3.89 10.36
N ILE A 81 12.16 4.94 10.02
CA ILE A 81 12.69 5.15 8.67
C ILE A 81 13.63 4.02 8.25
N SER A 82 14.48 3.55 9.17
CA SER A 82 15.36 2.40 8.92
C SER A 82 14.57 1.12 8.63
N PHE A 83 13.50 0.87 9.38
CA PHE A 83 12.58 -0.24 9.12
C PHE A 83 11.91 -0.11 7.74
N ILE A 84 11.36 1.05 7.42
CA ILE A 84 10.74 1.34 6.12
C ILE A 84 11.72 1.06 4.98
N ALA A 85 12.95 1.57 5.08
CA ALA A 85 13.97 1.38 4.06
C ALA A 85 14.34 -0.10 3.84
N GLN A 86 14.49 -0.88 4.92
CA GLN A 86 14.78 -2.30 4.86
C GLN A 86 13.62 -3.11 4.25
N ALA A 87 12.39 -2.84 4.70
CA ALA A 87 11.19 -3.47 4.19
C ALA A 87 10.99 -3.20 2.69
N LEU A 88 11.14 -1.94 2.28
CA LEU A 88 11.03 -1.54 0.88
C LEU A 88 12.14 -2.19 0.02
N GLN A 89 13.38 -2.18 0.48
CA GLN A 89 14.48 -2.83 -0.24
C GLN A 89 14.22 -4.31 -0.45
N SER A 90 13.74 -5.02 0.58
CA SER A 90 13.39 -6.44 0.49
C SER A 90 12.26 -6.68 -0.51
N THR A 91 11.19 -5.88 -0.42
CA THR A 91 10.01 -5.99 -1.30
C THR A 91 10.38 -5.75 -2.76
N VAL A 92 11.13 -4.68 -3.04
CA VAL A 92 11.54 -4.32 -4.41
C VAL A 92 12.43 -5.39 -5.02
N LYS A 93 13.36 -5.95 -4.25
CA LYS A 93 14.20 -7.07 -4.70
C LYS A 93 13.37 -8.31 -5.08
N GLN A 94 12.39 -8.65 -4.25
CA GLN A 94 11.49 -9.78 -4.51
C GLN A 94 10.61 -9.54 -5.74
N ALA A 95 10.01 -8.35 -5.84
CA ALA A 95 9.14 -7.99 -6.95
C ALA A 95 9.85 -8.03 -8.31
N ASN A 96 11.15 -7.77 -8.33
CA ASN A 96 11.96 -7.71 -9.56
C ASN A 96 12.91 -8.89 -9.75
N ALA A 97 12.85 -9.92 -8.91
CA ALA A 97 13.81 -11.04 -8.91
C ALA A 97 13.93 -11.76 -10.25
N GLY A 98 12.84 -11.83 -11.04
CA GLY A 98 12.82 -12.45 -12.37
C GLY A 98 13.12 -11.51 -13.54
N VAL A 99 13.27 -10.21 -13.27
CA VAL A 99 13.36 -9.17 -14.32
C VAL A 99 14.72 -8.47 -14.30
N TRP A 100 15.26 -8.21 -13.12
CA TRP A 100 16.56 -7.55 -12.99
C TRP A 100 17.69 -8.45 -13.52
N PRO A 101 18.71 -7.87 -14.16
CA PRO A 101 19.88 -8.62 -14.61
C PRO A 101 20.51 -9.44 -13.47
N GLN A 102 21.02 -10.62 -13.79
CA GLN A 102 21.75 -11.42 -12.81
C GLN A 102 23.05 -10.73 -12.42
N GLY A 103 23.36 -10.67 -11.13
CA GLY A 103 24.58 -10.07 -10.61
C GLY A 103 24.39 -9.16 -9.40
N ARG A 104 25.46 -8.52 -8.93
CA ARG A 104 25.39 -7.51 -7.87
C ARG A 104 25.01 -6.17 -8.47
N HIS A 105 23.77 -5.75 -8.21
CA HIS A 105 23.33 -4.39 -8.53
C HIS A 105 23.39 -3.57 -7.24
N GLY A 106 24.14 -2.48 -7.25
CA GLY A 106 24.02 -1.48 -6.23
C GLY A 106 22.63 -0.82 -6.37
N LEU A 107 21.79 -0.99 -5.36
CA LEU A 107 20.51 -0.29 -5.30
C LEU A 107 20.65 0.90 -4.37
N GLN A 108 20.30 2.05 -4.87
CA GLN A 108 20.11 3.27 -4.09
C GLN A 108 18.60 3.49 -3.92
N LEU A 109 18.17 3.52 -2.68
CA LEU A 109 16.80 3.83 -2.31
C LEU A 109 16.74 5.29 -1.85
N GLU A 110 15.84 6.06 -2.43
CA GLU A 110 15.60 7.46 -2.09
C GLU A 110 14.15 7.62 -1.65
N LEU A 111 13.93 8.13 -0.43
CA LEU A 111 12.62 8.59 0.02
C LEU A 111 12.45 10.03 -0.45
N THR A 112 11.61 10.25 -1.45
CA THR A 112 11.40 11.56 -2.08
C THR A 112 10.43 12.46 -1.32
N GLY A 113 9.68 11.90 -0.38
CA GLY A 113 8.79 12.62 0.52
C GLY A 113 8.32 11.68 1.62
N VAL A 114 8.26 12.20 2.85
CA VAL A 114 7.71 11.50 4.02
C VAL A 114 6.80 12.47 4.78
N TRP A 115 5.56 12.08 5.03
CA TRP A 115 4.58 12.89 5.76
C TRP A 115 3.73 12.03 6.68
N PHE A 116 3.08 12.64 7.65
CA PHE A 116 2.06 11.97 8.44
C PHE A 116 0.67 12.51 8.17
N GLN A 117 -0.32 11.68 8.41
CA GLN A 117 -1.73 12.05 8.33
C GLN A 117 -2.43 11.67 9.64
N ILE A 118 -3.35 12.52 10.07
CA ILE A 118 -4.23 12.26 11.22
C ILE A 118 -5.67 12.41 10.76
N GLN A 119 -6.49 11.41 11.03
CA GLN A 119 -7.91 11.44 10.69
C GLN A 119 -8.78 10.81 11.76
N ASN A 120 -10.01 11.36 11.92
CA ASN A 120 -11.07 10.82 12.76
C ASN A 120 -12.43 11.41 12.32
N GLY A 121 -13.52 11.00 12.98
CA GLY A 121 -14.85 11.57 12.77
C GLY A 121 -15.33 11.46 11.32
N ALA A 122 -15.21 10.29 10.73
CA ALA A 122 -15.54 9.93 9.36
C ALA A 122 -14.73 10.67 8.28
N ALA A 123 -13.61 11.31 8.64
CA ALA A 123 -12.69 11.87 7.66
C ALA A 123 -12.06 10.75 6.81
N PHE A 124 -11.73 11.08 5.58
CA PHE A 124 -11.14 10.17 4.60
C PHE A 124 -10.14 10.91 3.71
N HIS A 125 -9.34 10.16 2.98
CA HIS A 125 -8.52 10.71 1.90
C HIS A 125 -8.97 10.08 0.59
N ASP A 126 -9.36 10.91 -0.38
CA ASP A 126 -10.03 10.43 -1.60
C ASP A 126 -9.10 9.63 -2.52
N ILE A 127 -9.67 9.06 -3.59
CA ILE A 127 -8.95 8.22 -4.55
C ILE A 127 -7.82 9.03 -5.18
N HIS A 128 -6.61 8.49 -5.10
CA HIS A 128 -5.42 9.10 -5.68
C HIS A 128 -4.37 8.03 -5.99
N SER A 129 -3.34 8.43 -6.70
CA SER A 129 -2.08 7.71 -6.92
C SER A 129 -0.93 8.69 -6.74
N HIS A 130 0.30 8.20 -6.72
CA HIS A 130 1.49 9.04 -6.52
C HIS A 130 2.26 9.20 -7.82
N GLY A 131 2.76 10.41 -8.09
CA GLY A 131 3.65 10.73 -9.19
C GLY A 131 5.11 10.83 -8.75
N ASN A 132 6.02 10.83 -9.73
CA ASN A 132 7.47 11.02 -9.53
C ASN A 132 8.13 10.02 -8.55
N CYS A 133 7.55 8.85 -8.40
CA CYS A 133 8.08 7.77 -7.59
C CYS A 133 7.63 6.42 -8.17
N SER A 134 8.33 5.35 -7.83
CA SER A 134 7.97 4.00 -8.27
C SER A 134 7.22 3.21 -7.20
N TRP A 135 7.47 3.52 -5.94
CA TRP A 135 6.85 2.88 -4.79
C TRP A 135 6.33 3.90 -3.79
N SER A 136 5.27 3.52 -3.10
CA SER A 136 4.71 4.25 -1.97
C SER A 136 4.38 3.27 -0.85
N GLY A 137 4.22 3.81 0.35
CA GLY A 137 3.83 2.99 1.48
C GLY A 137 3.12 3.80 2.55
N VAL A 138 2.38 3.07 3.37
CA VAL A 138 1.65 3.61 4.53
C VAL A 138 1.99 2.76 5.75
N TYR A 139 2.59 3.37 6.75
CA TYR A 139 2.83 2.79 8.06
C TYR A 139 1.73 3.23 9.02
N TYR A 140 1.08 2.27 9.67
CA TYR A 140 -0.01 2.54 10.62
C TYR A 140 0.56 2.71 12.02
N LEU A 141 0.73 3.97 12.39
CA LEU A 141 1.34 4.34 13.66
C LEU A 141 0.36 4.22 14.84
N GLN A 142 -0.90 4.60 14.62
CA GLN A 142 -1.98 4.50 15.60
C GLN A 142 -3.30 4.26 14.89
N ILE A 143 -4.07 3.30 15.37
CA ILE A 143 -5.45 3.03 14.93
C ILE A 143 -6.12 2.15 15.99
N ASP A 144 -7.43 2.25 16.15
CA ASP A 144 -8.15 1.33 17.03
C ASP A 144 -8.06 -0.13 16.54
N PRO A 145 -8.12 -1.11 17.44
CA PRO A 145 -8.12 -2.53 17.08
C PRO A 145 -9.24 -2.87 16.09
N MET A 146 -9.01 -3.85 15.23
CA MET A 146 -9.98 -4.28 14.22
C MET A 146 -11.32 -4.68 14.83
N GLU A 147 -11.28 -5.35 15.99
CA GLU A 147 -12.45 -5.83 16.74
C GLU A 147 -13.38 -4.69 17.18
N GLU A 148 -12.81 -3.51 17.48
CA GLU A 148 -13.57 -2.31 17.81
C GLU A 148 -14.09 -1.62 16.55
N ARG A 149 -13.23 -1.49 15.54
CA ARG A 149 -13.56 -0.77 14.29
C ARG A 149 -14.73 -1.40 13.53
N VAL A 150 -14.83 -2.71 13.49
CA VAL A 150 -15.90 -3.44 12.79
C VAL A 150 -17.27 -3.25 13.44
N GLN A 151 -17.30 -2.82 14.70
CA GLN A 151 -18.55 -2.55 15.41
C GLN A 151 -19.19 -1.21 15.05
N HIS A 152 -18.51 -0.36 14.28
CA HIS A 152 -19.07 0.91 13.85
C HIS A 152 -20.30 0.69 12.95
N ALA A 153 -21.45 1.28 13.32
CA ALA A 153 -22.75 0.98 12.71
C ALA A 153 -22.78 1.20 11.19
N ASP A 154 -22.14 2.26 10.71
CA ASP A 154 -22.21 2.66 9.29
C ASP A 154 -20.99 2.20 8.48
N LEU A 155 -19.81 2.08 9.09
CA LEU A 155 -18.57 1.80 8.40
C LEU A 155 -18.17 0.32 8.45
N GLY A 156 -18.50 -0.36 9.55
CA GLY A 156 -18.19 -1.78 9.72
C GLY A 156 -16.73 -2.10 9.44
N ALA A 157 -16.46 -3.14 8.68
CA ALA A 157 -15.12 -3.60 8.31
C ALA A 157 -14.32 -2.59 7.46
N LEU A 158 -14.97 -1.58 6.88
CA LEU A 158 -14.31 -0.53 6.12
C LEU A 158 -13.79 0.62 6.99
N ASN A 159 -14.13 0.64 8.28
CA ASN A 159 -13.73 1.70 9.19
C ASN A 159 -12.20 1.81 9.29
N GLY A 160 -11.61 2.81 8.63
CA GLY A 160 -10.17 3.06 8.59
C GLY A 160 -9.38 2.10 7.69
N ALA A 161 -10.02 1.27 6.88
CA ALA A 161 -9.35 0.47 5.86
C ALA A 161 -8.67 1.34 4.79
N THR A 162 -7.70 0.77 4.10
CA THR A 162 -7.19 1.33 2.85
C THR A 162 -7.69 0.50 1.69
N ARG A 163 -8.47 1.11 0.80
CA ARG A 163 -9.01 0.46 -0.41
C ARG A 163 -8.09 0.74 -1.58
N PHE A 164 -7.67 -0.32 -2.25
CA PHE A 164 -6.95 -0.29 -3.51
C PHE A 164 -7.90 -0.63 -4.65
N TYR A 165 -7.66 -0.03 -5.82
CA TYR A 165 -8.46 -0.23 -7.02
C TYR A 165 -7.65 -0.99 -8.05
N SER A 166 -8.23 -2.05 -8.61
CA SER A 166 -7.58 -2.86 -9.64
C SER A 166 -7.31 -2.03 -10.89
N PRO A 167 -6.05 -1.92 -11.35
CA PRO A 167 -5.74 -1.22 -12.59
C PRO A 167 -6.24 -1.96 -13.84
N MET A 168 -6.57 -3.25 -13.71
CA MET A 168 -7.04 -4.09 -14.81
C MET A 168 -8.56 -4.08 -14.94
N HIS A 169 -9.29 -3.85 -13.85
CA HIS A 169 -10.75 -3.90 -13.85
C HIS A 169 -11.41 -2.93 -14.87
N PRO A 170 -10.95 -1.67 -15.03
CA PRO A 170 -11.52 -0.77 -16.04
C PRO A 170 -11.30 -1.21 -17.48
N LEU A 171 -10.37 -2.12 -17.71
CA LEU A 171 -10.03 -2.64 -19.04
C LEU A 171 -10.85 -3.88 -19.41
N LEU A 172 -11.60 -4.42 -18.45
CA LEU A 172 -12.46 -5.57 -18.68
C LEU A 172 -13.68 -5.13 -19.52
N GLY A 173 -13.57 -5.37 -20.82
CA GLY A 173 -14.73 -5.45 -21.68
C GLY A 173 -15.28 -6.87 -21.66
N GLY A 174 -16.58 -7.05 -21.64
CA GLY A 174 -17.13 -8.38 -21.69
C GLY A 174 -18.64 -8.40 -21.58
N ALA A 175 -19.24 -9.49 -22.05
CA ALA A 175 -20.67 -9.73 -21.88
C ALA A 175 -20.95 -10.06 -20.40
N TYR A 176 -22.09 -9.62 -19.93
CA TYR A 176 -22.62 -10.06 -18.65
C TYR A 176 -22.64 -11.60 -18.60
N MET A 177 -22.16 -12.17 -17.50
CA MET A 177 -22.01 -13.64 -17.30
C MET A 177 -20.85 -14.29 -18.06
N ASP A 178 -19.95 -13.54 -18.68
CA ASP A 178 -18.69 -14.10 -19.19
C ASP A 178 -17.75 -14.42 -18.02
N MET A 179 -17.50 -15.70 -17.79
CA MET A 179 -16.66 -16.18 -16.70
C MET A 179 -15.18 -16.39 -17.10
N GLY A 180 -14.83 -16.14 -18.37
CA GLY A 180 -13.48 -16.40 -18.91
C GLY A 180 -12.38 -15.61 -18.20
N ASN A 181 -12.70 -14.42 -17.69
CA ASN A 181 -11.75 -13.53 -17.00
C ASN A 181 -12.12 -13.25 -15.54
N THR A 182 -12.81 -14.17 -14.86
CA THR A 182 -13.26 -13.99 -13.46
C THR A 182 -12.13 -13.60 -12.51
N TRP A 183 -10.91 -14.08 -12.75
CA TRP A 183 -9.71 -13.74 -11.97
C TRP A 183 -9.31 -12.26 -12.05
N LEU A 184 -9.79 -11.49 -13.04
CA LEU A 184 -9.58 -10.04 -13.16
C LEU A 184 -10.76 -9.21 -12.60
N GLN A 185 -11.87 -9.86 -12.24
CA GLN A 185 -13.10 -9.14 -11.88
C GLN A 185 -13.09 -8.55 -10.47
N GLN A 186 -12.06 -8.82 -9.66
CA GLN A 186 -11.89 -8.15 -8.38
C GLN A 186 -11.57 -6.66 -8.61
N ALA A 187 -12.57 -5.80 -8.45
CA ALA A 187 -12.44 -4.37 -8.68
C ALA A 187 -11.64 -3.65 -7.58
N THR A 188 -11.75 -4.12 -6.34
CA THR A 188 -11.13 -3.50 -5.18
C THR A 188 -10.53 -4.53 -4.23
N LEU A 189 -9.47 -4.11 -3.53
CA LEU A 189 -8.88 -4.85 -2.42
C LEU A 189 -8.89 -3.95 -1.18
N ASP A 190 -9.58 -4.38 -0.13
CA ASP A 190 -9.59 -3.67 1.14
C ASP A 190 -8.55 -4.27 2.09
N VAL A 191 -7.58 -3.44 2.48
CA VAL A 191 -6.58 -3.78 3.49
C VAL A 191 -7.00 -3.15 4.80
N SER A 192 -7.28 -3.98 5.81
CA SER A 192 -7.62 -3.52 7.14
C SER A 192 -6.39 -3.65 8.04
N PRO A 193 -5.66 -2.56 8.26
CA PRO A 193 -4.37 -2.60 8.92
C PRO A 193 -4.50 -2.73 10.43
N ALA A 194 -3.42 -3.22 11.05
CA ALA A 194 -3.18 -3.10 12.47
C ALA A 194 -2.08 -2.07 12.76
N GLU A 195 -2.05 -1.57 13.99
CA GLU A 195 -0.98 -0.71 14.48
C GLU A 195 0.37 -1.44 14.39
N GLY A 196 1.40 -0.76 13.88
CA GLY A 196 2.72 -1.32 13.63
C GLY A 196 2.89 -2.01 12.28
N GLU A 197 1.88 -1.99 11.41
CA GLU A 197 1.99 -2.54 10.07
C GLU A 197 2.37 -1.48 9.03
N LEU A 198 3.16 -1.90 8.06
CA LEU A 198 3.57 -1.16 6.88
C LEU A 198 3.03 -1.85 5.64
N VAL A 199 2.23 -1.16 4.86
CA VAL A 199 1.75 -1.63 3.55
C VAL A 199 2.53 -0.92 2.46
N LEU A 200 3.16 -1.71 1.56
CA LEU A 200 3.95 -1.25 0.42
C LEU A 200 3.22 -1.58 -0.88
N PHE A 201 3.23 -0.66 -1.82
CA PHE A 201 2.57 -0.82 -3.13
C PHE A 201 3.24 0.04 -4.20
N PRO A 202 3.10 -0.33 -5.50
CA PRO A 202 3.54 0.51 -6.60
C PRO A 202 2.80 1.85 -6.62
N ALA A 203 3.52 2.93 -6.83
CA ALA A 203 2.99 4.30 -6.71
C ALA A 203 1.82 4.59 -7.66
N PHE A 204 1.74 3.92 -8.82
CA PHE A 204 0.64 4.08 -9.77
C PHE A 204 -0.69 3.50 -9.29
N LEU A 205 -0.67 2.63 -8.26
CA LEU A 205 -1.87 1.94 -7.79
C LEU A 205 -2.82 2.91 -7.09
N GLN A 206 -3.98 3.11 -7.68
CA GLN A 206 -5.01 3.97 -7.11
C GLN A 206 -5.50 3.41 -5.78
N HIS A 207 -5.60 4.28 -4.79
CA HIS A 207 -6.08 3.89 -3.47
C HIS A 207 -6.80 5.04 -2.76
N LYS A 208 -7.52 4.68 -1.70
CA LYS A 208 -8.31 5.59 -0.87
C LYS A 208 -8.18 5.18 0.59
N ALA A 209 -7.91 6.13 1.48
CA ALA A 209 -8.14 5.91 2.90
C ALA A 209 -9.63 6.01 3.17
N MET A 210 -10.26 4.90 3.54
CA MET A 210 -11.70 4.87 3.85
C MET A 210 -12.01 5.75 5.08
N PRO A 211 -13.26 6.20 5.22
CA PRO A 211 -13.66 6.95 6.41
C PRO A 211 -13.26 6.23 7.69
N TYR A 212 -12.82 7.01 8.67
CA TYR A 212 -12.45 6.48 9.97
C TYR A 212 -13.15 7.25 11.10
N SER A 213 -13.74 6.48 12.01
CA SER A 213 -14.26 6.98 13.28
C SER A 213 -13.88 5.99 14.37
N GLY A 214 -13.19 6.49 15.37
CA GLY A 214 -12.68 5.66 16.46
C GLY A 214 -12.48 6.43 17.76
N THR A 215 -12.06 5.72 18.80
CA THR A 215 -11.73 6.29 20.12
C THR A 215 -10.42 7.04 20.10
N LYS A 216 -9.48 6.60 19.28
CA LYS A 216 -8.20 7.26 19.00
C LYS A 216 -8.21 7.83 17.60
N ASP A 217 -7.40 8.85 17.35
CA ASP A 217 -7.12 9.30 15.98
C ASP A 217 -6.36 8.20 15.22
N ARG A 218 -6.73 7.98 13.95
CA ARG A 218 -5.91 7.19 13.04
C ARG A 218 -4.74 8.04 12.58
N ILE A 219 -3.52 7.62 12.91
CA ILE A 219 -2.27 8.28 12.55
C ILE A 219 -1.47 7.34 11.66
N VAL A 220 -1.07 7.82 10.50
CA VAL A 220 -0.22 7.08 9.56
C VAL A 220 0.99 7.91 9.16
N VAL A 221 2.09 7.22 8.84
CA VAL A 221 3.24 7.80 8.14
C VAL A 221 3.24 7.26 6.73
N SER A 222 3.14 8.17 5.76
CA SER A 222 3.16 7.86 4.34
C SER A 222 4.47 8.35 3.71
N PHE A 223 4.88 7.70 2.65
CA PHE A 223 6.09 8.09 1.92
C PHE A 223 6.03 7.72 0.45
N ASN A 224 6.85 8.41 -0.31
CA ASN A 224 7.17 8.12 -1.71
C ASN A 224 8.63 7.72 -1.83
N ALA A 225 8.93 6.79 -2.74
CA ALA A 225 10.29 6.32 -2.94
C ALA A 225 10.63 6.11 -4.42
N GLN A 226 11.87 6.43 -4.75
CA GLN A 226 12.52 6.08 -6.01
C GLN A 226 13.60 5.02 -5.76
N ILE A 227 13.77 4.15 -6.74
CA ILE A 227 14.77 3.08 -6.71
C ILE A 227 15.71 3.29 -7.88
N HIS A 228 16.96 3.61 -7.58
CA HIS A 228 17.98 3.85 -8.58
C HIS A 228 18.98 2.69 -8.64
N GLY A 229 19.44 2.34 -9.83
CA GLY A 229 20.60 1.47 -10.00
C GLY A 229 21.88 2.26 -9.70
N ALA A 230 22.71 1.77 -8.79
CA ALA A 230 24.05 2.32 -8.58
C ALA A 230 25.03 1.67 -9.54
N GLY A 231 25.90 2.47 -10.18
CA GLY A 231 27.02 1.95 -10.97
C GLY A 231 27.00 2.26 -12.46
N GLY A 232 26.06 3.04 -12.95
CA GLY A 232 26.04 3.49 -14.35
C GLY A 232 25.77 2.41 -15.38
N ASP A 233 25.63 1.16 -14.97
CA ASP A 233 25.25 0.09 -15.86
C ASP A 233 23.78 0.27 -16.24
N ARG A 234 23.52 0.25 -17.53
CA ARG A 234 22.21 0.35 -18.13
C ARG A 234 21.40 -0.88 -17.77
N VAL A 235 20.79 -0.90 -16.58
CA VAL A 235 19.95 -1.99 -16.08
C VAL A 235 18.80 -2.26 -17.04
N PHE A 236 18.34 -1.22 -17.72
CA PHE A 236 17.35 -1.29 -18.80
C PHE A 236 17.93 -0.57 -20.01
N GLY A 237 17.98 -1.19 -21.15
CA GLY A 237 18.51 -0.63 -22.39
C GLY A 237 17.79 0.61 -22.94
N TYR A 238 17.32 1.49 -22.07
CA TYR A 238 16.85 2.83 -22.40
C TYR A 238 18.05 3.73 -22.67
N ALA A 239 18.71 3.49 -23.81
CA ALA A 239 19.53 4.55 -24.37
C ALA A 239 18.54 5.60 -24.90
N ALA A 240 18.50 6.77 -24.30
CA ALA A 240 18.03 7.94 -24.99
C ALA A 240 18.88 8.05 -26.28
N LYS A 241 18.25 7.91 -27.44
CA LYS A 241 18.85 8.17 -28.72
C LYS A 241 19.01 9.68 -28.89
#